data_f4ed4df5659a24ad96777e2399426b5f
#
_entry.id   f4ed4df5659a24ad96777e2399426b5f
#
_cell.length_a   1.000
_cell.length_b   1.000
_cell.length_c   1.000
_cell.angle_alpha   90.00
_cell.angle_beta   90.00
_cell.angle_gamma   90.00
#
_symmetry.space_group_name_H-M   'P 1'
#
loop_
_entity.id
_entity.type
_entity.pdbx_description
1 polymer ?
#
loop_
_entity_poly.entity_id
_entity_poly.type
_entity_poly.pdbx_seq_one_letter_code
_entity_poly.pdbx_strand_id
1 'polypeptide(L)'
;MNIFKKLFGGQKTTEEVKQEKEKDFDMVKYDGVRALRMHQFDLAAKSLEHALQLNAEDLECRDYLSQAYISMGDLQKAYEQLQILSEAQTDNVAVLLRMADVAYMMENYTAMLEVCDKALHLDTSNLQTYLYSAKACRGLGEPIRAVSMLTEAI
;
A
#
# COMPACT_ATOMS: atom_id res chain seq x y z
N MET A 1 24.48 0.74 -40.26
CA MET A 1 23.05 1.09 -40.23
C MET A 1 22.27 -0.02 -40.93
N ASN A 2 21.33 -0.61 -40.21
CA ASN A 2 20.64 -1.82 -40.70
C ASN A 2 19.65 -1.41 -41.80
N ILE A 3 19.83 -1.89 -43.03
CA ILE A 3 18.97 -1.65 -44.19
C ILE A 3 17.49 -2.05 -43.87
N PHE A 4 17.29 -3.06 -43.02
CA PHE A 4 15.98 -3.47 -42.54
C PHE A 4 15.24 -2.37 -41.76
N LYS A 5 15.92 -1.59 -40.94
CA LYS A 5 15.33 -0.43 -40.24
C LYS A 5 14.83 0.65 -41.17
N LYS A 6 15.49 0.80 -42.31
CA LYS A 6 15.13 1.79 -43.35
C LYS A 6 13.96 1.35 -44.23
N LEU A 7 13.82 0.05 -44.47
CA LEU A 7 12.79 -0.53 -45.37
C LEU A 7 11.45 -0.77 -44.65
N PHE A 8 11.46 -1.04 -43.33
CA PHE A 8 10.24 -1.39 -42.54
C PHE A 8 9.77 -0.27 -41.63
N GLY A 9 10.19 0.99 -41.88
CA GLY A 9 9.59 2.17 -41.29
C GLY A 9 9.69 2.31 -39.76
N GLY A 10 10.75 1.75 -39.16
CA GLY A 10 11.04 2.01 -37.74
C GLY A 10 10.15 1.27 -36.74
N GLN A 11 9.61 0.10 -37.07
CA GLN A 11 8.98 -0.78 -36.11
C GLN A 11 10.01 -1.23 -35.07
N LYS A 12 9.77 -0.85 -33.81
CA LYS A 12 10.58 -1.27 -32.67
C LYS A 12 10.46 -2.76 -32.44
N THR A 13 11.58 -3.39 -32.08
CA THR A 13 11.55 -4.81 -31.66
C THR A 13 10.79 -4.94 -30.34
N THR A 14 10.32 -6.14 -30.05
CA THR A 14 9.65 -6.45 -28.76
C THR A 14 10.54 -6.07 -27.57
N GLU A 15 11.85 -6.31 -27.70
CA GLU A 15 12.84 -5.97 -26.66
C GLU A 15 13.02 -4.46 -26.50
N GLU A 16 13.08 -3.71 -27.59
CA GLU A 16 13.17 -2.24 -27.55
C GLU A 16 11.93 -1.63 -26.89
N VAL A 17 10.74 -2.13 -27.19
CA VAL A 17 9.49 -1.69 -26.56
C VAL A 17 9.47 -1.99 -25.07
N LYS A 18 9.97 -3.17 -24.67
CA LYS A 18 10.06 -3.57 -23.27
C LYS A 18 11.02 -2.65 -22.49
N GLN A 19 12.21 -2.43 -23.03
CA GLN A 19 13.20 -1.54 -22.40
C GLN A 19 12.70 -0.10 -22.27
N GLU A 20 11.96 0.39 -23.26
CA GLU A 20 11.37 1.73 -23.22
C GLU A 20 10.29 1.84 -22.13
N LYS A 21 9.42 0.83 -22.00
CA LYS A 21 8.42 0.76 -20.92
C LYS A 21 9.06 0.69 -19.53
N GLU A 22 10.16 -0.06 -19.39
CA GLU A 22 10.89 -0.14 -18.12
C GLU A 22 11.50 1.22 -17.74
N LYS A 23 12.09 1.94 -18.72
CA LYS A 23 12.61 3.30 -18.50
C LYS A 23 11.51 4.29 -18.14
N ASP A 24 10.38 4.23 -18.83
CA ASP A 24 9.23 5.08 -18.56
C ASP A 24 8.68 4.82 -17.15
N PHE A 25 8.57 3.54 -16.76
CA PHE A 25 8.15 3.14 -15.41
C PHE A 25 9.08 3.73 -14.34
N ASP A 26 10.41 3.53 -14.49
CA ASP A 26 11.39 4.02 -13.51
C ASP A 26 11.34 5.54 -13.36
N MET A 27 11.21 6.25 -14.46
CA MET A 27 11.12 7.70 -14.47
C MET A 27 9.86 8.21 -13.75
N VAL A 28 8.72 7.64 -14.09
CA VAL A 28 7.42 8.03 -13.50
C VAL A 28 7.35 7.67 -12.02
N LYS A 29 7.85 6.49 -11.63
CA LYS A 29 7.97 6.08 -10.23
C LYS A 29 8.86 7.03 -9.45
N TYR A 30 10.03 7.37 -9.98
CA TYR A 30 10.95 8.33 -9.37
C TYR A 30 10.31 9.70 -9.15
N ASP A 31 9.60 10.21 -10.15
CA ASP A 31 8.86 11.48 -10.05
C ASP A 31 7.80 11.42 -8.96
N GLY A 32 7.08 10.32 -8.86
CA GLY A 32 6.09 10.10 -7.81
C GLY A 32 6.69 10.07 -6.40
N VAL A 33 7.79 9.35 -6.21
CA VAL A 33 8.51 9.29 -4.93
C VAL A 33 9.09 10.65 -4.56
N ARG A 34 9.63 11.36 -5.52
CA ARG A 34 10.13 12.74 -5.33
C ARG A 34 9.02 13.69 -4.91
N ALA A 35 7.87 13.65 -5.59
CA ALA A 35 6.71 14.46 -5.25
C ALA A 35 6.20 14.14 -3.82
N LEU A 36 6.19 12.87 -3.44
CA LEU A 36 5.83 12.45 -2.09
C LEU A 36 6.74 13.07 -1.03
N ARG A 37 8.05 13.04 -1.25
CA ARG A 37 9.05 13.66 -0.36
C ARG A 37 8.92 15.18 -0.26
N MET A 38 8.43 15.80 -1.33
CA MET A 38 8.16 17.25 -1.39
C MET A 38 6.77 17.62 -0.86
N HIS A 39 6.03 16.67 -0.30
CA HIS A 39 4.64 16.83 0.18
C HIS A 39 3.65 17.27 -0.91
N GLN A 40 3.97 16.98 -2.17
CA GLN A 40 3.09 17.20 -3.32
C GLN A 40 2.24 15.94 -3.56
N PHE A 41 1.33 15.66 -2.64
CA PHE A 41 0.63 14.37 -2.56
C PHE A 41 -0.25 14.08 -3.78
N ASP A 42 -0.94 15.08 -4.32
CA ASP A 42 -1.74 14.92 -5.55
C ASP A 42 -0.89 14.52 -6.74
N LEU A 43 0.25 15.18 -6.90
CA LEU A 43 1.20 14.87 -7.96
C LEU A 43 1.83 13.50 -7.76
N ALA A 44 2.19 13.19 -6.51
CA ALA A 44 2.73 11.87 -6.15
C ALA A 44 1.73 10.75 -6.51
N ALA A 45 0.47 10.89 -6.11
CA ALA A 45 -0.56 9.90 -6.42
C ALA A 45 -0.71 9.69 -7.93
N LYS A 46 -0.84 10.77 -8.71
CA LYS A 46 -0.97 10.68 -10.18
C LYS A 46 0.21 10.00 -10.84
N SER A 47 1.44 10.33 -10.43
CA SER A 47 2.65 9.72 -10.98
C SER A 47 2.75 8.23 -10.60
N LEU A 48 2.43 7.88 -9.36
CA LEU A 48 2.47 6.50 -8.88
C LEU A 48 1.35 5.65 -9.48
N GLU A 49 0.15 6.19 -9.67
CA GLU A 49 -0.93 5.54 -10.42
C GLU A 49 -0.50 5.24 -11.86
N HIS A 50 0.15 6.20 -12.52
CA HIS A 50 0.68 6.00 -13.87
C HIS A 50 1.79 4.95 -13.88
N ALA A 51 2.70 4.94 -12.91
CA ALA A 51 3.72 3.91 -12.78
C ALA A 51 3.08 2.51 -12.64
N LEU A 52 2.02 2.36 -11.87
CA LEU A 52 1.29 1.09 -11.73
C LEU A 52 0.52 0.67 -12.99
N GLN A 53 0.15 1.61 -13.88
CA GLN A 53 -0.36 1.27 -15.20
C GLN A 53 0.71 0.66 -16.09
N LEU A 54 1.98 1.07 -15.92
CA LEU A 54 3.11 0.54 -16.65
C LEU A 54 3.63 -0.79 -16.06
N ASN A 55 3.59 -0.94 -14.74
CA ASN A 55 3.94 -2.16 -14.02
C ASN A 55 3.06 -2.34 -12.79
N ALA A 56 1.97 -3.08 -12.95
CA ALA A 56 0.99 -3.34 -11.90
C ALA A 56 1.52 -4.18 -10.73
N GLU A 57 2.61 -4.92 -10.93
CA GLU A 57 3.19 -5.85 -9.95
C GLU A 57 4.19 -5.20 -9.00
N ASP A 58 4.54 -3.93 -9.20
CA ASP A 58 5.49 -3.24 -8.34
C ASP A 58 4.89 -2.90 -6.97
N LEU A 59 5.27 -3.68 -5.96
CA LEU A 59 4.76 -3.54 -4.60
C LEU A 59 5.27 -2.28 -3.89
N GLU A 60 6.48 -1.86 -4.19
CA GLU A 60 7.05 -0.64 -3.63
C GLU A 60 6.28 0.60 -4.10
N CYS A 61 5.92 0.63 -5.38
CA CYS A 61 5.08 1.69 -5.95
C CYS A 61 3.71 1.75 -5.25
N ARG A 62 3.09 0.59 -4.97
CA ARG A 62 1.84 0.53 -4.21
C ARG A 62 1.99 1.05 -2.79
N ASP A 63 3.10 0.74 -2.15
CA ASP A 63 3.38 1.24 -0.80
C ASP A 63 3.47 2.76 -0.78
N TYR A 64 4.23 3.36 -1.69
CA TYR A 64 4.29 4.82 -1.83
C TYR A 64 2.93 5.44 -2.17
N LEU A 65 2.15 4.80 -3.03
CA LEU A 65 0.81 5.28 -3.39
C LEU A 65 -0.13 5.26 -2.17
N SER A 66 -0.07 4.22 -1.35
CA SER A 66 -0.85 4.17 -0.10
C SER A 66 -0.51 5.33 0.83
N GLN A 67 0.77 5.68 0.94
CA GLN A 67 1.23 6.81 1.74
C GLN A 67 0.70 8.15 1.20
N ALA A 68 0.71 8.33 -0.13
CA ALA A 68 0.15 9.51 -0.77
C ALA A 68 -1.36 9.65 -0.47
N TYR A 69 -2.11 8.57 -0.62
CA TYR A 69 -3.54 8.57 -0.32
C TYR A 69 -3.86 8.85 1.15
N ILE A 70 -3.10 8.27 2.09
CA ILE A 70 -3.26 8.59 3.52
C ILE A 70 -3.06 10.08 3.76
N SER A 71 -2.02 10.67 3.18
CA SER A 71 -1.71 12.09 3.33
C SER A 71 -2.75 13.02 2.70
N MET A 72 -3.46 12.55 1.67
CA MET A 72 -4.57 13.25 1.04
C MET A 72 -5.89 13.07 1.76
N GLY A 73 -5.98 12.13 2.69
CA GLY A 73 -7.23 11.74 3.34
C GLY A 73 -8.10 10.80 2.50
N ASP A 74 -7.58 10.27 1.38
CA ASP A 74 -8.25 9.26 0.55
C ASP A 74 -8.11 7.87 1.17
N LEU A 75 -8.70 7.70 2.35
CA LEU A 75 -8.48 6.54 3.21
C LEU A 75 -8.95 5.23 2.58
N GLN A 76 -10.06 5.26 1.84
CA GLN A 76 -10.57 4.08 1.14
C GLN A 76 -9.56 3.58 0.10
N LYS A 77 -9.04 4.47 -0.73
CA LYS A 77 -8.03 4.11 -1.74
C LYS A 77 -6.73 3.64 -1.09
N ALA A 78 -6.32 4.27 0.01
CA ALA A 78 -5.16 3.83 0.78
C ALA A 78 -5.34 2.40 1.30
N TYR A 79 -6.50 2.10 1.87
CA TYR A 79 -6.82 0.77 2.37
C TYR A 79 -6.77 -0.29 1.27
N GLU A 80 -7.31 0.01 0.10
CA GLU A 80 -7.28 -0.89 -1.08
C GLU A 80 -5.84 -1.21 -1.51
N GLN A 81 -4.94 -0.23 -1.55
CA GLN A 81 -3.53 -0.47 -1.88
C GLN A 81 -2.84 -1.33 -0.81
N LEU A 82 -3.10 -1.06 0.45
CA LEU A 82 -2.56 -1.85 1.56
C LEU A 82 -3.11 -3.28 1.57
N GLN A 83 -4.36 -3.48 1.19
CA GLN A 83 -4.96 -4.81 1.05
C GLN A 83 -4.23 -5.63 0.00
N ILE A 84 -3.97 -5.07 -1.18
CA ILE A 84 -3.20 -5.74 -2.24
C ILE A 84 -1.79 -6.09 -1.74
N LEU A 85 -1.13 -5.15 -1.02
CA LEU A 85 0.18 -5.40 -0.40
C LEU A 85 0.13 -6.55 0.60
N SER A 86 -0.88 -6.61 1.46
CA SER A 86 -1.02 -7.65 2.48
C SER A 86 -1.26 -9.04 1.87
N GLU A 87 -1.95 -9.09 0.74
CA GLU A 87 -2.18 -10.34 -0.01
C GLU A 87 -0.92 -10.83 -0.70
N ALA A 88 -0.06 -9.92 -1.16
CA ALA A 88 1.23 -10.25 -1.78
C ALA A 88 2.32 -10.54 -0.73
N GLN A 89 2.23 -9.95 0.45
CA GLN A 89 3.20 -10.08 1.55
C GLN A 89 2.49 -10.61 2.81
N THR A 90 2.08 -11.86 2.77
CA THR A 90 1.20 -12.49 3.76
C THR A 90 1.76 -12.57 5.18
N ASP A 91 3.06 -12.44 5.35
CA ASP A 91 3.78 -12.45 6.63
C ASP A 91 4.23 -11.06 7.12
N ASN A 92 3.84 -10.00 6.40
CA ASN A 92 4.23 -8.63 6.74
C ASN A 92 3.27 -7.99 7.74
N VAL A 93 3.57 -8.14 9.03
CA VAL A 93 2.79 -7.54 10.13
C VAL A 93 2.72 -6.02 10.02
N ALA A 94 3.77 -5.36 9.55
CA ALA A 94 3.80 -3.89 9.42
C ALA A 94 2.73 -3.37 8.45
N VAL A 95 2.48 -4.07 7.35
CA VAL A 95 1.40 -3.73 6.40
C VAL A 95 0.03 -3.88 7.07
N LEU A 96 -0.18 -4.96 7.81
CA LEU A 96 -1.43 -5.19 8.54
C LEU A 96 -1.69 -4.11 9.61
N LEU A 97 -0.65 -3.69 10.34
CA LEU A 97 -0.79 -2.61 11.32
C LEU A 97 -1.11 -1.26 10.67
N ARG A 98 -0.56 -0.99 9.49
CA ARG A 98 -0.94 0.20 8.71
C ARG A 98 -2.38 0.13 8.21
N MET A 99 -2.86 -1.04 7.80
CA MET A 99 -4.28 -1.26 7.47
C MET A 99 -5.17 -1.01 8.69
N ALA A 100 -4.77 -1.50 9.86
CA ALA A 100 -5.50 -1.26 11.10
C ALA A 100 -5.59 0.24 11.43
N ASP A 101 -4.50 0.98 11.23
CA ASP A 101 -4.46 2.43 11.46
C ASP A 101 -5.38 3.19 10.50
N VAL A 102 -5.35 2.83 9.21
CA VAL A 102 -6.26 3.42 8.21
C VAL A 102 -7.72 3.06 8.52
N ALA A 103 -8.02 1.81 8.89
CA ALA A 103 -9.34 1.38 9.29
C ALA A 103 -9.86 2.17 10.53
N TYR A 104 -8.96 2.46 11.48
CA TYR A 104 -9.28 3.32 12.62
C TYR A 104 -9.65 4.75 12.17
N MET A 105 -8.87 5.35 11.28
CA MET A 105 -9.17 6.67 10.72
C MET A 105 -10.50 6.70 9.94
N MET A 106 -10.88 5.58 9.33
CA MET A 106 -12.17 5.40 8.64
C MET A 106 -13.33 5.10 9.60
N GLU A 107 -13.04 4.96 10.90
CA GLU A 107 -14.00 4.48 11.90
C GLU A 107 -14.61 3.09 11.57
N ASN A 108 -13.90 2.31 10.75
CA ASN A 108 -14.28 0.94 10.42
C ASN A 108 -13.65 -0.04 11.41
N TYR A 109 -14.22 -0.11 12.59
CA TYR A 109 -13.69 -0.90 13.70
C TYR A 109 -13.80 -2.41 13.46
N THR A 110 -14.77 -2.86 12.68
CA THR A 110 -14.88 -4.26 12.27
C THR A 110 -13.70 -4.68 11.41
N ALA A 111 -13.40 -3.92 10.36
CA ALA A 111 -12.24 -4.18 9.52
C ALA A 111 -10.93 -4.08 10.32
N MET A 112 -10.83 -3.10 11.22
CA MET A 112 -9.68 -2.94 12.10
C MET A 112 -9.45 -4.20 12.96
N LEU A 113 -10.50 -4.76 13.54
CA LEU A 113 -10.41 -5.95 14.38
C LEU A 113 -10.00 -7.19 13.56
N GLU A 114 -10.58 -7.39 12.38
CA GLU A 114 -10.23 -8.49 11.47
C GLU A 114 -8.75 -8.46 11.07
N VAL A 115 -8.22 -7.28 10.78
CA VAL A 115 -6.81 -7.09 10.42
C VAL A 115 -5.90 -7.36 11.63
N CYS A 116 -6.30 -6.92 12.82
CA CYS A 116 -5.58 -7.19 14.05
C CYS A 116 -5.54 -8.69 14.36
N ASP A 117 -6.63 -9.41 14.16
CA ASP A 117 -6.66 -10.87 14.33
C ASP A 117 -5.65 -11.57 13.42
N LYS A 118 -5.56 -11.15 12.16
CA LYS A 118 -4.53 -11.65 11.23
C LYS A 118 -3.11 -11.34 11.72
N ALA A 119 -2.88 -10.13 12.20
CA ALA A 119 -1.57 -9.73 12.73
C ALA A 119 -1.18 -10.52 13.97
N LEU A 120 -2.12 -10.82 14.88
CA LEU A 120 -1.89 -11.64 16.06
C LEU A 120 -1.57 -13.10 15.72
N HIS A 121 -2.11 -13.65 14.64
CA HIS A 121 -1.75 -14.99 14.17
C HIS A 121 -0.30 -15.06 13.69
N LEU A 122 0.25 -13.96 13.17
CA LEU A 122 1.62 -13.88 12.71
C LEU A 122 2.62 -13.57 13.85
N ASP A 123 2.22 -12.71 14.77
CA ASP A 123 3.05 -12.27 15.90
C ASP A 123 2.18 -12.03 17.14
N THR A 124 2.10 -13.04 18.00
CA THR A 124 1.32 -13.01 19.25
C THR A 124 1.93 -12.11 20.32
N SER A 125 3.14 -11.62 20.13
CA SER A 125 3.86 -10.77 21.10
C SER A 125 3.80 -9.28 20.77
N ASN A 126 3.19 -8.89 19.67
CA ASN A 126 3.16 -7.52 19.21
C ASN A 126 2.16 -6.66 20.02
N LEU A 127 2.69 -5.87 20.95
CA LEU A 127 1.89 -4.99 21.82
C LEU A 127 1.03 -3.99 21.04
N GLN A 128 1.52 -3.48 19.91
CA GLN A 128 0.78 -2.53 19.08
C GLN A 128 -0.50 -3.16 18.54
N THR A 129 -0.46 -4.45 18.19
CA THR A 129 -1.65 -5.16 17.71
C THR A 129 -2.71 -5.27 18.79
N TYR A 130 -2.33 -5.56 20.05
CA TYR A 130 -3.29 -5.59 21.17
C TYR A 130 -3.90 -4.21 21.42
N LEU A 131 -3.11 -3.14 21.34
CA LEU A 131 -3.61 -1.78 21.48
C LEU A 131 -4.63 -1.42 20.38
N TYR A 132 -4.36 -1.78 19.15
CA TYR A 132 -5.31 -1.58 18.05
C TYR A 132 -6.56 -2.43 18.21
N SER A 133 -6.43 -3.70 18.64
CA SER A 133 -7.58 -4.56 18.94
C SER A 133 -8.47 -3.98 20.04
N ALA A 134 -7.87 -3.46 21.09
CA ALA A 134 -8.59 -2.80 22.18
C ALA A 134 -9.30 -1.52 21.71
N LYS A 135 -8.67 -0.71 20.86
CA LYS A 135 -9.30 0.47 20.26
C LYS A 135 -10.51 0.07 19.39
N ALA A 136 -10.37 -0.99 18.60
CA ALA A 136 -11.44 -1.51 17.76
C ALA A 136 -12.62 -2.01 18.61
N CYS A 137 -12.35 -2.79 19.66
CA CYS A 137 -13.39 -3.28 20.59
C CYS A 137 -14.11 -2.11 21.28
N ARG A 138 -13.39 -1.09 21.69
CA ARG A 138 -14.00 0.12 22.27
C ARG A 138 -14.88 0.85 21.26
N GLY A 139 -14.44 0.98 20.03
CA GLY A 139 -15.23 1.58 18.94
C GLY A 139 -16.51 0.80 18.62
N LEU A 140 -16.49 -0.53 18.78
CA LEU A 140 -17.65 -1.41 18.63
C LEU A 140 -18.56 -1.43 19.85
N GLY A 141 -18.23 -0.71 20.92
CA GLY A 141 -19.01 -0.70 22.16
C GLY A 141 -18.82 -1.96 23.03
N GLU A 142 -17.65 -2.61 22.92
CA GLU A 142 -17.28 -3.82 23.68
C GLU A 142 -16.16 -3.52 24.70
N PRO A 143 -16.41 -2.73 25.76
CA PRO A 143 -15.36 -2.29 26.68
C PRO A 143 -14.73 -3.44 27.48
N ILE A 144 -15.47 -4.48 27.82
CA ILE A 144 -14.97 -5.66 28.54
C ILE A 144 -13.97 -6.41 27.68
N ARG A 145 -14.26 -6.59 26.39
CA ARG A 145 -13.36 -7.21 25.43
C ARG A 145 -12.08 -6.37 25.22
N ALA A 146 -12.21 -5.05 25.21
CA ALA A 146 -11.07 -4.13 25.15
C ALA A 146 -10.12 -4.32 26.34
N VAL A 147 -10.66 -4.42 27.56
CA VAL A 147 -9.87 -4.70 28.77
C VAL A 147 -9.18 -6.06 28.69
N SER A 148 -9.89 -7.09 28.22
CA SER A 148 -9.32 -8.43 28.03
C SER A 148 -8.11 -8.40 27.08
N MET A 149 -8.23 -7.73 25.94
CA MET A 149 -7.12 -7.58 24.99
C MET A 149 -5.90 -6.92 25.61
N LEU A 150 -6.10 -5.86 26.40
CA LEU A 150 -5.00 -5.15 27.07
C LEU A 150 -4.36 -6.02 28.19
N THR A 151 -5.16 -6.86 28.84
CA THR A 151 -4.68 -7.79 29.86
C THR A 151 -3.82 -8.90 29.23
N GLU A 152 -4.19 -9.43 28.08
CA GLU A 152 -3.39 -10.41 27.34
C GLU A 152 -2.04 -9.84 26.87
N ALA A 153 -1.98 -8.54 26.60
CA ALA A 153 -0.74 -7.86 26.17
C ALA A 153 0.33 -7.76 27.28
N ILE A 154 -0.07 -7.87 28.53
CA ILE A 154 0.82 -7.81 29.70
C ILE A 154 1.34 -9.21 30.02
#